data_9e1254c9a2e6df681d463fa5b9856e6d
#
_entry.id   9e1254c9a2e6df681d463fa5b9856e6d
#
_cell.length_a   1.000
_cell.length_b   1.000
_cell.length_c   1.000
_cell.angle_alpha   90.00
_cell.angle_beta   90.00
_cell.angle_gamma   90.00
#
_symmetry.space_group_name_H-M   'P 1'
#
loop_
_entity.id
_entity.type
_entity.pdbx_description
1 polymer ?
#
loop_
_entity_poly.entity_id
_entity_poly.type
_entity_poly.pdbx_seq_one_letter_code
_entity_poly.pdbx_strand_id
1 'polypeptide(L)'
;IFHIKEILMCYLPLTEYDAADEAVKREYDDQINKHGRITNMKRTLLHNIPAFHAYMQWYTLKDLIVSFIGERALSLFSYAISSGNHCLVCSTFFRKILIDSGDNPDNPSLSDTEKLLMDFGKAICVNPHEIPEIIYEDLKKLFNTEQIVLLIAFAGIMSATNLFNTVAKVPLDEILYDYKKITDE
;
A
#
# COMPACT_ATOMS: atom_id res chain seq x y z
N ILE A 1 -10.60 32.29 15.69
CA ILE A 1 -9.44 31.37 15.59
C ILE A 1 -9.69 30.53 14.34
N PHE A 2 -9.02 30.92 13.25
CA PHE A 2 -9.17 30.29 11.92
C PHE A 2 -8.41 28.97 11.93
N HIS A 3 -9.09 27.85 11.85
CA HIS A 3 -8.50 26.60 11.38
C HIS A 3 -8.23 26.79 9.89
N ILE A 4 -6.99 27.10 9.55
CA ILE A 4 -6.48 26.94 8.19
C ILE A 4 -6.44 25.42 7.97
N LYS A 5 -7.48 24.88 7.32
CA LYS A 5 -7.35 23.60 6.64
C LYS A 5 -6.15 23.76 5.72
N GLU A 6 -5.03 23.13 6.04
CA GLU A 6 -4.01 22.85 5.05
C GLU A 6 -4.68 22.00 3.97
N ILE A 7 -5.14 22.69 2.92
CA ILE A 7 -5.50 22.06 1.67
C ILE A 7 -4.16 21.56 1.15
N LEU A 8 -3.83 20.30 1.43
CA LEU A 8 -2.74 19.61 0.75
C LEU A 8 -3.08 19.72 -0.74
N MET A 9 -2.38 20.62 -1.42
CA MET A 9 -2.58 20.85 -2.85
C MET A 9 -2.17 19.58 -3.58
N CYS A 10 -3.17 18.81 -4.02
CA CYS A 10 -2.95 17.73 -4.96
C CYS A 10 -2.35 18.33 -6.23
N TYR A 11 -1.21 17.82 -6.69
CA TYR A 11 -0.58 18.35 -7.91
C TYR A 11 -1.33 17.91 -9.16
N LEU A 12 -2.05 16.79 -9.10
CA LEU A 12 -2.84 16.27 -10.20
C LEU A 12 -4.32 16.22 -9.77
N PRO A 13 -5.26 16.66 -10.63
CA PRO A 13 -6.67 16.56 -10.31
C PRO A 13 -7.10 15.09 -10.19
N LEU A 14 -8.14 14.85 -9.42
CA LEU A 14 -8.79 13.54 -9.39
C LEU A 14 -9.71 13.44 -10.63
N THR A 15 -9.71 12.28 -11.29
CA THR A 15 -10.67 12.01 -12.35
C THR A 15 -12.08 11.98 -11.76
N GLU A 16 -12.99 12.75 -12.34
CA GLU A 16 -14.40 12.78 -11.96
C GLU A 16 -15.21 11.94 -12.94
N TYR A 17 -16.08 11.08 -12.42
CA TYR A 17 -16.86 10.11 -13.21
C TYR A 17 -17.66 10.81 -14.32
N ASP A 18 -18.41 11.86 -13.97
CA ASP A 18 -19.32 12.54 -14.90
C ASP A 18 -18.58 13.25 -16.04
N ALA A 19 -17.33 13.69 -15.80
CA ALA A 19 -16.49 14.37 -16.76
C ALA A 19 -15.58 13.42 -17.57
N ALA A 20 -15.55 12.13 -17.22
CA ALA A 20 -14.67 11.14 -17.83
C ALA A 20 -15.21 10.63 -19.18
N ASP A 21 -14.30 10.20 -20.04
CA ASP A 21 -14.67 9.47 -21.24
C ASP A 21 -15.17 8.04 -20.93
N GLU A 22 -15.76 7.38 -21.93
CA GLU A 22 -16.35 6.04 -21.75
C GLU A 22 -15.32 4.95 -21.39
N ALA A 23 -14.05 5.11 -21.76
CA ALA A 23 -13.01 4.15 -21.41
C ALA A 23 -12.67 4.26 -19.92
N VAL A 24 -12.51 5.48 -19.42
CA VAL A 24 -12.26 5.74 -17.99
C VAL A 24 -13.47 5.36 -17.13
N LYS A 25 -14.70 5.63 -17.58
CA LYS A 25 -15.92 5.21 -16.87
C LYS A 25 -15.99 3.70 -16.70
N ARG A 26 -15.65 2.92 -17.74
CA ARG A 26 -15.61 1.45 -17.63
C ARG A 26 -14.62 0.98 -16.55
N GLU A 27 -13.43 1.56 -16.49
CA GLU A 27 -12.45 1.23 -15.45
C GLU A 27 -12.97 1.62 -14.05
N TYR A 28 -13.63 2.76 -13.96
CA TYR A 28 -14.23 3.25 -12.72
C TYR A 28 -15.30 2.27 -12.20
N ASP A 29 -16.23 1.87 -13.07
CA ASP A 29 -17.30 0.92 -12.76
C ASP A 29 -16.73 -0.45 -12.37
N ASP A 30 -15.71 -0.93 -13.09
CA ASP A 30 -15.02 -2.18 -12.76
C ASP A 30 -14.40 -2.14 -11.36
N GLN A 31 -13.78 -1.03 -10.97
CA GLN A 31 -13.22 -0.88 -9.63
C GLN A 31 -14.30 -0.84 -8.54
N ILE A 32 -15.41 -0.15 -8.77
CA ILE A 32 -16.53 -0.13 -7.83
C ILE A 32 -17.15 -1.52 -7.70
N ASN A 33 -17.37 -2.21 -8.81
CA ASN A 33 -17.94 -3.55 -8.81
C ASN A 33 -17.06 -4.59 -8.10
N LYS A 34 -15.74 -4.53 -8.28
CA LYS A 34 -14.78 -5.48 -7.68
C LYS A 34 -14.43 -5.18 -6.24
N HIS A 35 -14.39 -3.89 -5.87
CA HIS A 35 -13.80 -3.44 -4.59
C HIS A 35 -14.74 -2.56 -3.76
N GLY A 36 -15.98 -2.34 -4.21
CA GLY A 36 -16.99 -1.55 -3.52
C GLY A 36 -16.75 -0.03 -3.57
N ARG A 37 -15.58 0.41 -4.02
CA ARG A 37 -15.19 1.83 -4.09
C ARG A 37 -14.00 2.05 -4.99
N ILE A 38 -13.78 3.31 -5.34
CA ILE A 38 -12.55 3.77 -5.99
C ILE A 38 -11.80 4.73 -5.04
N THR A 39 -10.49 4.57 -4.94
CA THR A 39 -9.64 5.42 -4.09
C THR A 39 -9.13 6.63 -4.86
N ASN A 40 -8.71 7.68 -4.14
CA ASN A 40 -8.11 8.86 -4.75
C ASN A 40 -6.85 8.54 -5.58
N MET A 41 -6.02 7.59 -5.14
CA MET A 41 -4.90 7.09 -5.94
C MET A 41 -5.35 6.53 -7.30
N LYS A 42 -6.39 5.70 -7.32
CA LYS A 42 -6.93 5.12 -8.55
C LYS A 42 -7.53 6.20 -9.44
N ARG A 43 -8.25 7.16 -8.88
CA ARG A 43 -8.78 8.32 -9.62
C ARG A 43 -7.66 9.15 -10.25
N THR A 44 -6.53 9.32 -9.56
CA THR A 44 -5.36 9.99 -10.12
C THR A 44 -4.72 9.17 -11.25
N LEU A 45 -4.55 7.85 -11.07
CA LEU A 45 -3.98 6.96 -12.09
C LEU A 45 -4.85 6.87 -13.35
N LEU A 46 -6.16 7.01 -13.25
CA LEU A 46 -7.09 6.94 -14.38
C LEU A 46 -6.92 8.05 -15.41
N HIS A 47 -6.12 9.09 -15.15
CA HIS A 47 -5.68 9.99 -16.21
C HIS A 47 -4.85 9.27 -17.28
N ASN A 48 -4.35 8.06 -17.02
CA ASN A 48 -3.66 7.22 -17.98
C ASN A 48 -3.99 5.74 -17.72
N ILE A 49 -4.87 5.17 -18.52
CA ILE A 49 -5.33 3.77 -18.36
C ILE A 49 -4.18 2.75 -18.36
N PRO A 50 -3.19 2.81 -19.29
CA PRO A 50 -2.03 1.92 -19.22
C PRO A 50 -1.26 2.00 -17.90
N ALA A 51 -1.03 3.21 -17.37
CA ALA A 51 -0.40 3.37 -16.06
C ALA A 51 -1.28 2.78 -14.95
N PHE A 52 -2.58 3.05 -14.96
CA PHE A 52 -3.53 2.46 -14.02
C PHE A 52 -3.44 0.93 -14.02
N HIS A 53 -3.49 0.27 -15.19
CA HIS A 53 -3.42 -1.19 -15.28
C HIS A 53 -2.09 -1.76 -14.74
N ALA A 54 -0.98 -1.07 -14.98
CA ALA A 54 0.32 -1.49 -14.44
C ALA A 54 0.31 -1.55 -12.91
N TYR A 55 -0.28 -0.55 -12.26
CA TYR A 55 -0.39 -0.53 -10.79
C TYR A 55 -1.44 -1.51 -10.26
N MET A 56 -2.49 -1.81 -11.03
CA MET A 56 -3.51 -2.78 -10.62
C MET A 56 -3.01 -4.23 -10.60
N GLN A 57 -1.82 -4.53 -11.15
CA GLN A 57 -1.14 -5.82 -10.97
C GLN A 57 -0.82 -6.12 -9.50
N TRP A 58 -0.90 -5.12 -8.61
CA TRP A 58 -0.84 -5.31 -7.17
C TRP A 58 -1.82 -6.38 -6.68
N TYR A 59 -3.05 -6.41 -7.22
CA TYR A 59 -4.06 -7.40 -6.82
C TYR A 59 -3.65 -8.83 -7.20
N THR A 60 -3.08 -9.02 -8.38
CA THR A 60 -2.58 -10.33 -8.84
C THR A 60 -1.50 -10.86 -7.89
N LEU A 61 -0.52 -10.02 -7.54
CA LEU A 61 0.54 -10.41 -6.60
C LEU A 61 0.00 -10.63 -5.20
N LYS A 62 -0.91 -9.77 -4.73
CA LYS A 62 -1.59 -9.91 -3.44
C LYS A 62 -2.23 -11.28 -3.30
N ASP A 63 -3.07 -11.67 -4.25
CA ASP A 63 -3.84 -12.91 -4.18
C ASP A 63 -2.93 -14.15 -4.14
N LEU A 64 -1.83 -14.14 -4.91
CA LEU A 64 -0.83 -15.19 -4.87
C LEU A 64 -0.14 -15.27 -3.49
N ILE A 65 0.26 -14.14 -2.92
CA ILE A 65 0.99 -14.08 -1.65
C ILE A 65 0.09 -14.46 -0.47
N VAL A 66 -1.15 -13.99 -0.46
CA VAL A 66 -2.13 -14.34 0.59
C VAL A 66 -2.29 -15.85 0.73
N SER A 67 -2.16 -16.62 -0.37
CA SER A 67 -2.30 -18.08 -0.36
C SER A 67 -1.28 -18.79 0.54
N PHE A 68 -0.13 -18.17 0.85
CA PHE A 68 0.91 -18.82 1.68
C PHE A 68 1.29 -18.05 2.96
N ILE A 69 1.01 -16.73 3.07
CA ILE A 69 1.27 -16.01 4.33
C ILE A 69 0.00 -15.52 5.04
N GLY A 70 -1.13 -15.46 4.35
CA GLY A 70 -2.39 -14.94 4.86
C GLY A 70 -2.52 -13.42 4.78
N GLU A 71 -3.75 -12.93 4.93
CA GLU A 71 -4.11 -11.51 4.78
C GLU A 71 -3.44 -10.62 5.84
N ARG A 72 -3.35 -11.09 7.08
CA ARG A 72 -2.78 -10.33 8.19
C ARG A 72 -1.28 -10.09 8.00
N ALA A 73 -0.52 -11.14 7.69
CA ALA A 73 0.92 -11.04 7.47
C ALA A 73 1.24 -10.16 6.27
N LEU A 74 0.45 -10.25 5.17
CA LEU A 74 0.57 -9.37 4.03
C LEU A 74 0.30 -7.91 4.39
N SER A 75 -0.73 -7.64 5.21
CA SER A 75 -1.06 -6.28 5.66
C SER A 75 0.04 -5.68 6.52
N LEU A 76 0.65 -6.47 7.42
CA LEU A 76 1.80 -6.07 8.22
C LEU A 76 3.05 -5.80 7.36
N PHE A 77 3.34 -6.65 6.38
CA PHE A 77 4.43 -6.45 5.41
C PHE A 77 4.23 -5.17 4.61
N SER A 78 3.02 -4.97 4.09
CA SER A 78 2.65 -3.76 3.34
C SER A 78 2.72 -2.49 4.19
N TYR A 79 2.29 -2.58 5.45
CA TYR A 79 2.39 -1.48 6.42
C TYR A 79 3.84 -1.11 6.71
N ALA A 80 4.71 -2.12 6.89
CA ALA A 80 6.15 -1.91 7.11
C ALA A 80 6.81 -1.18 5.93
N ILE A 81 6.53 -1.62 4.69
CA ILE A 81 7.04 -0.96 3.46
C ILE A 81 6.50 0.46 3.35
N SER A 82 5.19 0.66 3.54
CA SER A 82 4.56 1.97 3.35
C SER A 82 4.99 2.98 4.40
N SER A 83 5.22 2.54 5.64
CA SER A 83 5.75 3.36 6.72
C SER A 83 7.23 3.69 6.50
N GLY A 84 8.03 2.71 6.06
CA GLY A 84 9.44 2.91 5.73
C GLY A 84 9.65 3.88 4.57
N ASN A 85 8.76 3.88 3.58
CA ASN A 85 8.75 4.83 2.46
C ASN A 85 8.05 6.17 2.80
N HIS A 86 7.61 6.37 4.04
CA HIS A 86 6.92 7.59 4.49
C HIS A 86 5.70 7.97 3.65
N CYS A 87 4.98 7.00 3.10
CA CYS A 87 3.78 7.25 2.31
C CYS A 87 2.55 7.33 3.22
N LEU A 88 2.05 8.55 3.48
CA LEU A 88 0.89 8.78 4.34
C LEU A 88 -0.35 7.99 3.86
N VAL A 89 -0.66 8.03 2.56
CA VAL A 89 -1.86 7.37 2.00
C VAL A 89 -1.79 5.86 2.22
N CYS A 90 -0.67 5.22 1.86
CA CYS A 90 -0.54 3.77 1.92
C CYS A 90 -0.40 3.27 3.37
N SER A 91 0.40 3.94 4.20
CA SER A 91 0.56 3.54 5.60
C SER A 91 -0.77 3.65 6.36
N THR A 92 -1.53 4.72 6.15
CA THR A 92 -2.85 4.88 6.76
C THR A 92 -3.85 3.85 6.25
N PHE A 93 -3.78 3.48 4.95
CA PHE A 93 -4.63 2.43 4.38
C PHE A 93 -4.40 1.06 5.05
N PHE A 94 -3.15 0.63 5.18
CA PHE A 94 -2.85 -0.65 5.84
C PHE A 94 -3.08 -0.58 7.35
N ARG A 95 -2.84 0.58 7.97
CA ARG A 95 -3.19 0.82 9.36
C ARG A 95 -4.70 0.63 9.60
N LYS A 96 -5.55 1.16 8.70
CA LYS A 96 -7.00 0.92 8.75
C LYS A 96 -7.33 -0.58 8.69
N ILE A 97 -6.74 -1.33 7.74
CA ILE A 97 -7.00 -2.76 7.60
C ILE A 97 -6.66 -3.52 8.90
N LEU A 98 -5.51 -3.21 9.50
CA LEU A 98 -5.07 -3.83 10.74
C LEU A 98 -6.00 -3.50 11.91
N ILE A 99 -6.38 -2.23 12.09
CA ILE A 99 -7.29 -1.79 13.15
C ILE A 99 -8.67 -2.43 12.99
N ASP A 100 -9.23 -2.44 11.77
CA ASP A 100 -10.53 -3.03 11.50
C ASP A 100 -10.56 -4.55 11.73
N SER A 101 -9.42 -5.21 11.62
CA SER A 101 -9.26 -6.63 11.98
C SER A 101 -8.96 -6.88 13.46
N GLY A 102 -8.95 -5.84 14.28
CA GLY A 102 -8.73 -5.92 15.73
C GLY A 102 -7.27 -5.86 16.16
N ASP A 103 -6.35 -5.54 15.26
CA ASP A 103 -4.93 -5.39 15.58
C ASP A 103 -4.60 -3.98 16.10
N ASN A 104 -3.50 -3.90 16.84
CA ASN A 104 -2.87 -2.64 17.20
C ASN A 104 -1.58 -2.44 16.35
N PRO A 105 -1.63 -1.66 15.25
CA PRO A 105 -0.46 -1.48 14.38
C PRO A 105 0.70 -0.71 15.03
N ASP A 106 0.48 -0.06 16.16
CA ASP A 106 1.53 0.64 16.90
C ASP A 106 2.32 -0.30 17.84
N ASN A 107 1.67 -1.41 18.26
CA ASN A 107 2.30 -2.47 19.07
C ASN A 107 1.68 -3.83 18.74
N PRO A 108 1.90 -4.37 17.53
CA PRO A 108 1.30 -5.63 17.13
C PRO A 108 1.95 -6.82 17.85
N SER A 109 1.14 -7.78 18.26
CA SER A 109 1.64 -9.09 18.68
C SER A 109 1.96 -9.91 17.42
N LEU A 110 3.24 -10.16 17.16
CA LEU A 110 3.73 -10.78 15.92
C LEU A 110 4.15 -12.22 16.14
N SER A 111 3.80 -13.10 15.21
CA SER A 111 4.49 -14.39 15.02
C SER A 111 5.90 -14.16 14.45
N ASP A 112 6.76 -15.19 14.53
CA ASP A 112 8.12 -15.10 13.97
C ASP A 112 8.12 -14.81 12.48
N THR A 113 7.19 -15.40 11.73
CA THR A 113 7.03 -15.14 10.28
C THR A 113 6.60 -13.69 10.02
N GLU A 114 5.66 -13.16 10.76
CA GLU A 114 5.20 -11.77 10.59
C GLU A 114 6.29 -10.78 10.96
N LYS A 115 7.04 -11.06 12.01
CA LYS A 115 8.20 -10.27 12.39
C LYS A 115 9.25 -10.25 11.28
N LEU A 116 9.61 -11.42 10.74
CA LEU A 116 10.55 -11.53 9.63
C LEU A 116 10.11 -10.73 8.41
N LEU A 117 8.83 -10.84 8.01
CA LEU A 117 8.28 -10.11 6.87
C LEU A 117 8.30 -8.59 7.11
N MET A 118 7.95 -8.13 8.29
CA MET A 118 8.04 -6.70 8.64
C MET A 118 9.49 -6.19 8.63
N ASP A 119 10.42 -6.96 9.17
CA ASP A 119 11.84 -6.61 9.18
C ASP A 119 12.42 -6.61 7.75
N PHE A 120 12.00 -7.55 6.90
CA PHE A 120 12.35 -7.56 5.47
C PHE A 120 11.80 -6.32 4.75
N GLY A 121 10.52 -5.96 4.96
CA GLY A 121 9.93 -4.76 4.38
C GLY A 121 10.64 -3.48 4.79
N LYS A 122 11.01 -3.36 6.06
CA LYS A 122 11.80 -2.23 6.57
C LYS A 122 13.20 -2.17 5.94
N ALA A 123 13.89 -3.32 5.86
CA ALA A 123 15.23 -3.40 5.29
C ALA A 123 15.26 -2.94 3.83
N ILE A 124 14.25 -3.36 3.02
CA ILE A 124 14.10 -2.90 1.63
C ILE A 124 14.00 -1.37 1.54
N CYS A 125 13.27 -0.74 2.47
CA CYS A 125 13.10 0.72 2.45
C CYS A 125 14.34 1.48 2.94
N VAL A 126 15.09 0.90 3.89
CA VAL A 126 16.29 1.54 4.45
C VAL A 126 17.45 1.50 3.45
N ASN A 127 17.81 0.34 2.97
CA ASN A 127 18.85 0.17 1.97
C ASN A 127 18.66 -1.14 1.19
N PRO A 128 18.04 -1.09 0.00
CA PRO A 128 17.79 -2.30 -0.80
C PRO A 128 19.08 -2.98 -1.32
N HIS A 129 20.21 -2.29 -1.27
CA HIS A 129 21.51 -2.84 -1.69
C HIS A 129 22.18 -3.68 -0.61
N GLU A 130 21.77 -3.53 0.66
CA GLU A 130 22.42 -4.14 1.82
C GLU A 130 21.38 -4.78 2.76
N ILE A 131 20.54 -5.65 2.21
CA ILE A 131 19.63 -6.45 3.05
C ILE A 131 20.48 -7.38 3.94
N PRO A 132 20.28 -7.37 5.28
CA PRO A 132 21.02 -8.25 6.17
C PRO A 132 20.91 -9.73 5.75
N GLU A 133 22.04 -10.42 5.67
CA GLU A 133 22.12 -11.83 5.20
C GLU A 133 21.21 -12.75 6.03
N ILE A 134 21.10 -12.49 7.33
CA ILE A 134 20.24 -13.28 8.23
C ILE A 134 18.77 -13.23 7.81
N ILE A 135 18.28 -12.10 7.25
CA ILE A 135 16.90 -12.00 6.75
C ILE A 135 16.72 -12.97 5.55
N TYR A 136 17.68 -13.03 4.62
CA TYR A 136 17.61 -13.97 3.51
C TYR A 136 17.72 -15.43 3.94
N GLU A 137 18.56 -15.73 4.92
CA GLU A 137 18.66 -17.07 5.49
C GLU A 137 17.33 -17.51 6.13
N ASP A 138 16.69 -16.63 6.89
CA ASP A 138 15.41 -16.92 7.53
C ASP A 138 14.26 -17.00 6.52
N LEU A 139 14.25 -16.14 5.49
CA LEU A 139 13.29 -16.26 4.39
C LEU A 139 13.40 -17.62 3.69
N LYS A 140 14.62 -18.09 3.39
CA LYS A 140 14.86 -19.38 2.72
C LYS A 140 14.47 -20.60 3.56
N LYS A 141 14.40 -20.47 4.90
CA LYS A 141 13.91 -21.53 5.78
C LYS A 141 12.39 -21.68 5.70
N LEU A 142 11.66 -20.57 5.45
CA LEU A 142 10.20 -20.53 5.47
C LEU A 142 9.58 -20.57 4.06
N PHE A 143 10.26 -20.06 3.06
CA PHE A 143 9.72 -19.84 1.72
C PHE A 143 10.63 -20.42 0.64
N ASN A 144 10.02 -20.98 -0.39
CA ASN A 144 10.77 -21.39 -1.59
C ASN A 144 11.16 -20.16 -2.45
N THR A 145 11.97 -20.40 -3.47
CA THR A 145 12.48 -19.32 -4.35
C THR A 145 11.37 -18.56 -5.05
N GLU A 146 10.32 -19.23 -5.52
CA GLU A 146 9.16 -18.60 -6.17
C GLU A 146 8.44 -17.65 -5.23
N GLN A 147 8.19 -18.08 -4.00
CA GLN A 147 7.55 -17.26 -2.95
C GLN A 147 8.40 -16.04 -2.59
N ILE A 148 9.73 -16.20 -2.47
CA ILE A 148 10.63 -15.06 -2.21
C ILE A 148 10.60 -14.08 -3.38
N VAL A 149 10.60 -14.54 -4.62
CA VAL A 149 10.47 -13.69 -5.81
C VAL A 149 9.15 -12.92 -5.78
N LEU A 150 8.03 -13.56 -5.40
CA LEU A 150 6.74 -12.88 -5.25
C LEU A 150 6.77 -11.80 -4.17
N LEU A 151 7.39 -12.06 -3.01
CA LEU A 151 7.55 -11.07 -1.94
C LEU A 151 8.37 -9.86 -2.40
N ILE A 152 9.47 -10.08 -3.13
CA ILE A 152 10.31 -8.99 -3.66
C ILE A 152 9.54 -8.19 -4.73
N ALA A 153 8.87 -8.87 -5.67
CA ALA A 153 8.06 -8.21 -6.70
C ALA A 153 6.92 -7.38 -6.10
N PHE A 154 6.25 -7.91 -5.07
CA PHE A 154 5.22 -7.19 -4.34
C PHE A 154 5.80 -5.95 -3.61
N ALA A 155 6.94 -6.08 -2.94
CA ALA A 155 7.61 -4.94 -2.32
C ALA A 155 7.97 -3.86 -3.34
N GLY A 156 8.38 -4.26 -4.55
CA GLY A 156 8.66 -3.36 -5.66
C GLY A 156 7.42 -2.56 -6.10
N ILE A 157 6.28 -3.23 -6.36
CA ILE A 157 5.05 -2.54 -6.74
C ILE A 157 4.47 -1.68 -5.60
N MET A 158 4.65 -2.13 -4.34
CA MET A 158 4.30 -1.32 -3.16
C MET A 158 5.13 -0.04 -3.10
N SER A 159 6.44 -0.15 -3.28
CA SER A 159 7.34 1.03 -3.29
C SER A 159 7.03 1.98 -4.43
N ALA A 160 6.74 1.46 -5.63
CA ALA A 160 6.28 2.27 -6.76
C ALA A 160 4.97 3.00 -6.43
N THR A 161 4.01 2.31 -5.80
CA THR A 161 2.73 2.90 -5.35
C THR A 161 2.95 3.99 -4.31
N ASN A 162 3.85 3.76 -3.34
CA ASN A 162 4.20 4.75 -2.32
C ASN A 162 4.81 6.00 -2.97
N LEU A 163 5.75 5.81 -3.91
CA LEU A 163 6.39 6.89 -4.65
C LEU A 163 5.35 7.70 -5.44
N PHE A 164 4.45 7.03 -6.18
CA PHE A 164 3.40 7.69 -6.96
C PHE A 164 2.53 8.57 -6.06
N ASN A 165 2.00 8.03 -4.96
CA ASN A 165 1.15 8.78 -4.04
C ASN A 165 1.87 9.99 -3.45
N THR A 166 3.13 9.84 -3.10
CA THR A 166 3.94 10.91 -2.50
C THR A 166 4.28 12.01 -3.49
N VAL A 167 4.72 11.64 -4.72
CA VAL A 167 5.12 12.60 -5.77
C VAL A 167 3.90 13.33 -6.33
N ALA A 168 2.79 12.63 -6.59
CA ALA A 168 1.55 13.23 -7.07
C ALA A 168 0.79 13.99 -5.97
N LYS A 169 1.22 13.88 -4.71
CA LYS A 169 0.51 14.40 -3.53
C LYS A 169 -0.97 14.01 -3.53
N VAL A 170 -1.19 12.70 -3.73
CA VAL A 170 -2.56 12.15 -3.71
C VAL A 170 -3.19 12.42 -2.35
N PRO A 171 -4.38 13.05 -2.30
CA PRO A 171 -5.04 13.32 -1.04
C PRO A 171 -5.52 12.03 -0.38
N LEU A 172 -5.50 12.02 0.95
CA LEU A 172 -6.01 10.90 1.72
C LEU A 172 -7.51 10.74 1.45
N ASP A 173 -7.96 9.49 1.27
CA ASP A 173 -9.39 9.19 1.18
C ASP A 173 -10.08 9.53 2.52
N GLU A 174 -11.30 10.08 2.50
CA GLU A 174 -12.03 10.52 3.71
C GLU A 174 -12.14 9.42 4.76
N ILE A 175 -12.39 8.20 4.34
CA ILE A 175 -12.52 7.04 5.24
C ILE A 175 -11.24 6.68 5.98
N LEU A 176 -10.10 7.29 5.65
CA LEU A 176 -8.81 7.06 6.26
C LEU A 176 -8.44 8.10 7.32
N TYR A 177 -9.19 9.21 7.45
CA TYR A 177 -8.80 10.30 8.35
C TYR A 177 -8.66 9.85 9.81
N ASP A 178 -9.56 9.00 10.29
CA ASP A 178 -9.57 8.52 11.68
C ASP A 178 -8.47 7.50 11.99
N TYR A 179 -7.78 7.02 10.94
CA TYR A 179 -6.74 5.99 11.06
C TYR A 179 -5.31 6.55 10.95
N LYS A 180 -5.17 7.86 10.84
CA LYS A 180 -3.84 8.50 10.87
C LYS A 180 -3.11 8.13 12.14
N LYS A 181 -1.81 7.89 12.02
CA LYS A 181 -0.96 7.80 13.20
C LYS A 181 -0.90 9.19 13.85
N ILE A 182 -1.26 9.24 15.13
CA ILE A 182 -1.03 10.44 15.93
C ILE A 182 0.48 10.50 16.15
N THR A 183 1.14 11.41 15.45
CA THR A 183 2.50 11.79 15.80
C THR A 183 2.38 12.78 16.94
N ASP A 184 2.95 12.45 18.11
CA ASP A 184 3.16 13.43 19.16
C ASP A 184 3.99 14.56 18.54
N GLU A 185 3.39 15.77 18.44
CA GLU A 185 4.06 17.00 18.03
C GLU A 185 5.08 17.44 19.09
#